data_8211ecee300df3023d29f13a26c2efdd
#
_entry.id   8211ecee300df3023d29f13a26c2efdd
#
_cell.length_a   1.000
_cell.length_b   1.000
_cell.length_c   1.000
_cell.angle_alpha   90.00
_cell.angle_beta   90.00
_cell.angle_gamma   90.00
#
_symmetry.space_group_name_H-M   'P 1'
#
loop_
_entity.id
_entity.type
_entity.pdbx_description
1 polymer ?
#
loop_
_entity_poly.entity_id
_entity_poly.type
_entity_poly.pdbx_seq_one_letter_code
_entity_poly.pdbx_strand_id
1 'polypeptide(L)'
;MDALEHARAEIDEVDAQLAALFERRMAAVLQVAEYKRAHGLPIFDAAREAAVLEKAAARIHAPALRPYYKDHVQNMMDVAKQYEALILGQNRAAYQGV
;
A
#
# COMPACT_ATOMS: atom_id res chain seq x y z
N MET A 1 15.98 30.41 7.00
CA MET A 1 14.87 29.44 6.98
C MET A 1 14.39 29.22 8.40
N ASP A 2 13.11 29.42 8.64
CA ASP A 2 12.54 29.21 9.97
C ASP A 2 12.23 27.74 10.24
N ALA A 3 11.74 27.44 11.44
CA ALA A 3 11.46 26.07 11.86
C ALA A 3 10.38 25.42 10.98
N LEU A 4 9.38 26.18 10.55
CA LEU A 4 8.31 25.66 9.69
C LEU A 4 8.84 25.30 8.31
N GLU A 5 9.67 26.16 7.75
CA GLU A 5 10.28 25.89 6.45
C GLU A 5 11.21 24.69 6.49
N HIS A 6 11.99 24.54 7.57
CA HIS A 6 12.83 23.37 7.77
C HIS A 6 12.00 22.08 7.83
N ALA A 7 10.90 22.09 8.59
CA ALA A 7 10.03 20.92 8.71
C ALA A 7 9.40 20.56 7.36
N ARG A 8 8.95 21.56 6.61
CA ARG A 8 8.35 21.33 5.30
C ARG A 8 9.37 20.80 4.28
N ALA A 9 10.60 21.29 4.34
CA ALA A 9 11.67 20.78 3.48
C ALA A 9 11.95 19.31 3.76
N GLU A 10 11.96 18.92 5.04
CA GLU A 10 12.10 17.51 5.43
C GLU A 10 10.94 16.67 4.90
N ILE A 11 9.71 17.17 5.02
CA ILE A 11 8.54 16.47 4.50
C ILE A 11 8.64 16.28 2.98
N ASP A 12 9.06 17.33 2.26
CA ASP A 12 9.20 17.26 0.80
C ASP A 12 10.23 16.21 0.39
N GLU A 13 11.33 16.11 1.12
CA GLU A 13 12.35 15.11 0.86
C GLU A 13 11.82 13.69 1.11
N VAL A 14 11.12 13.51 2.23
CA VAL A 14 10.50 12.21 2.56
C VAL A 14 9.47 11.85 1.51
N ASP A 15 8.65 12.80 1.09
CA ASP A 15 7.61 12.55 0.08
C ASP A 15 8.21 12.10 -1.25
N ALA A 16 9.35 12.66 -1.64
CA ALA A 16 10.04 12.23 -2.85
C ALA A 16 10.50 10.77 -2.75
N GLN A 17 11.01 10.39 -1.58
CA GLN A 17 11.42 9.00 -1.33
C GLN A 17 10.20 8.07 -1.31
N LEU A 18 9.11 8.51 -0.69
CA LEU A 18 7.88 7.73 -0.64
C LEU A 18 7.32 7.48 -2.04
N ALA A 19 7.37 8.48 -2.92
CA ALA A 19 6.89 8.32 -4.30
C ALA A 19 7.67 7.22 -5.03
N ALA A 20 8.99 7.22 -4.90
CA ALA A 20 9.84 6.19 -5.51
C ALA A 20 9.53 4.80 -4.93
N LEU A 21 9.36 4.72 -3.61
CA LEU A 21 9.03 3.46 -2.94
C LEU A 21 7.63 2.98 -3.30
N PHE A 22 6.69 3.90 -3.46
CA PHE A 22 5.34 3.56 -3.91
C PHE A 22 5.37 2.91 -5.29
N GLU A 23 6.09 3.49 -6.23
CA GLU A 23 6.21 2.91 -7.58
C GLU A 23 6.85 1.53 -7.55
N ARG A 24 7.88 1.35 -6.72
CA ARG A 24 8.54 0.07 -6.54
C ARG A 24 7.58 -0.97 -5.95
N ARG A 25 6.80 -0.56 -4.96
CA ARG A 25 5.80 -1.43 -4.35
C ARG A 25 4.72 -1.83 -5.35
N MET A 26 4.23 -0.88 -6.15
CA MET A 26 3.21 -1.15 -7.14
C MET A 26 3.72 -2.07 -8.26
N ALA A 27 4.99 -2.00 -8.61
CA ALA A 27 5.59 -2.94 -9.55
C ALA A 27 5.55 -4.38 -9.00
N ALA A 28 5.82 -4.55 -7.71
CA ALA A 28 5.69 -5.85 -7.05
C ALA A 28 4.24 -6.31 -6.98
N VAL A 29 3.32 -5.38 -6.72
CA VAL A 29 1.87 -5.68 -6.72
C VAL A 29 1.42 -6.22 -8.07
N LEU A 30 1.95 -5.65 -9.17
CA LEU A 30 1.63 -6.15 -10.50
C LEU A 30 2.06 -7.60 -10.68
N GLN A 31 3.23 -7.97 -10.17
CA GLN A 31 3.69 -9.36 -10.23
C GLN A 31 2.78 -10.29 -9.44
N VAL A 32 2.33 -9.84 -8.26
CA VAL A 32 1.38 -10.61 -7.45
C VAL A 32 0.05 -10.78 -8.18
N ALA A 33 -0.44 -9.72 -8.83
CA ALA A 33 -1.69 -9.76 -9.59
C ALA A 33 -1.60 -10.78 -10.74
N GLU A 34 -0.49 -10.78 -11.47
CA GLU A 34 -0.28 -11.73 -12.57
C GLU A 34 -0.25 -13.18 -12.06
N TYR A 35 0.40 -13.42 -10.93
CA TYR A 35 0.42 -14.74 -10.31
C TYR A 35 -0.98 -15.19 -9.92
N LYS A 36 -1.74 -14.32 -9.26
CA LYS A 36 -3.11 -14.63 -8.84
C LYS A 36 -3.99 -14.95 -10.04
N ARG A 37 -3.86 -14.19 -11.13
CA ARG A 37 -4.60 -14.43 -12.35
C ARG A 37 -4.27 -15.81 -12.93
N ALA A 38 -3.00 -16.13 -13.01
CA ALA A 38 -2.53 -17.39 -13.59
C ALA A 38 -2.99 -18.62 -12.78
N HIS A 39 -3.20 -18.44 -11.47
CA HIS A 39 -3.57 -19.53 -10.56
C HIS A 39 -5.02 -19.45 -10.08
N GLY A 40 -5.80 -18.53 -10.62
CA GLY A 40 -7.23 -18.41 -10.24
C GLY A 40 -7.43 -18.02 -8.77
N LEU A 41 -6.50 -17.26 -8.19
CA LEU A 41 -6.56 -16.85 -6.80
C LEU A 41 -7.30 -15.53 -6.65
N PRO A 42 -8.01 -15.32 -5.52
CA PRO A 42 -8.70 -14.06 -5.28
C PRO A 42 -7.73 -12.93 -4.98
N ILE A 43 -8.14 -11.70 -5.29
CA ILE A 43 -7.34 -10.51 -5.02
C ILE A 43 -7.18 -10.31 -3.52
N PHE A 44 -8.29 -10.41 -2.77
CA PHE A 44 -8.28 -10.22 -1.32
C PHE A 44 -7.78 -11.48 -0.62
N ASP A 45 -6.81 -11.29 0.27
CA ASP A 45 -6.23 -12.33 1.12
C ASP A 45 -6.18 -11.81 2.55
N ALA A 46 -7.18 -12.16 3.35
CA ALA A 46 -7.35 -11.64 4.70
C ALA A 46 -6.17 -12.03 5.60
N ALA A 47 -5.68 -13.25 5.49
CA ALA A 47 -4.56 -13.73 6.31
C ALA A 47 -3.27 -12.95 5.99
N ARG A 48 -3.03 -12.70 4.71
CA ARG A 48 -1.88 -11.92 4.28
C ARG A 48 -1.98 -10.48 4.77
N GLU A 49 -3.15 -9.85 4.67
CA GLU A 49 -3.33 -8.48 5.14
C GLU A 49 -3.10 -8.36 6.64
N ALA A 50 -3.60 -9.30 7.42
CA ALA A 50 -3.35 -9.32 8.86
C ALA A 50 -1.86 -9.44 9.18
N ALA A 51 -1.14 -10.30 8.47
CA ALA A 51 0.31 -10.47 8.65
C ALA A 51 1.07 -9.19 8.27
N VAL A 52 0.68 -8.52 7.20
CA VAL A 52 1.31 -7.27 6.77
C VAL A 52 1.13 -6.19 7.83
N LEU A 53 -0.07 -6.07 8.42
CA LEU A 53 -0.35 -5.07 9.45
C LEU A 53 0.47 -5.33 10.72
N GLU A 54 0.62 -6.60 11.11
CA GLU A 54 1.45 -6.95 12.27
C GLU A 54 2.91 -6.56 12.04
N LYS A 55 3.45 -6.90 10.90
CA LYS A 55 4.83 -6.54 10.54
C LYS A 55 5.00 -5.03 10.49
N ALA A 56 4.02 -4.32 9.94
CA ALA A 56 4.05 -2.87 9.85
C ALA A 56 4.16 -2.23 11.23
N ALA A 57 3.31 -2.66 12.17
CA ALA A 57 3.34 -2.14 13.53
C ALA A 57 4.70 -2.39 14.20
N ALA A 58 5.26 -3.58 13.99
CA ALA A 58 6.55 -3.96 14.57
C ALA A 58 7.72 -3.13 14.06
N ARG A 59 7.61 -2.55 12.86
CA ARG A 59 8.67 -1.71 12.29
C ARG A 59 8.71 -0.30 12.88
N ILE A 60 7.66 0.12 13.56
CA ILE A 60 7.56 1.47 14.10
C ILE A 60 8.08 1.49 15.53
N HIS A 61 9.13 2.30 15.77
CA HIS A 61 9.77 2.36 17.08
C HIS A 61 8.97 3.17 18.09
N ALA A 62 8.29 4.25 17.64
CA ALA A 62 7.46 5.07 18.53
C ALA A 62 6.08 4.44 18.69
N PRO A 63 5.76 3.88 19.88
CA PRO A 63 4.48 3.18 20.05
C PRO A 63 3.25 4.01 19.70
N ALA A 64 3.30 5.31 19.98
CA ALA A 64 2.18 6.21 19.71
C ALA A 64 1.85 6.32 18.22
N LEU A 65 2.81 6.06 17.33
CA LEU A 65 2.60 6.16 15.88
C LEU A 65 2.11 4.85 15.25
N ARG A 66 2.17 3.74 15.97
CA ARG A 66 1.81 2.42 15.42
C ARG A 66 0.39 2.34 14.87
N PRO A 67 -0.66 2.82 15.58
CA PRO A 67 -2.00 2.74 15.03
C PRO A 67 -2.16 3.59 13.76
N TYR A 68 -1.51 4.75 13.71
CA TYR A 68 -1.56 5.58 12.50
C TYR A 68 -0.86 4.93 11.33
N TYR A 69 0.28 4.29 11.58
CA TYR A 69 0.98 3.58 10.51
C TYR A 69 0.19 2.37 10.02
N LYS A 70 -0.48 1.65 10.91
CA LYS A 70 -1.35 0.54 10.51
C LYS A 70 -2.47 1.03 9.58
N ASP A 71 -3.09 2.16 9.90
CA ASP A 71 -4.13 2.76 9.05
C ASP A 71 -3.56 3.13 7.68
N HIS A 72 -2.36 3.70 7.68
CA HIS A 72 -1.68 4.07 6.44
C HIS A 72 -1.39 2.84 5.58
N VAL A 73 -0.90 1.76 6.17
CA VAL A 73 -0.61 0.51 5.48
C VAL A 73 -1.90 -0.15 4.97
N GLN A 74 -2.97 -0.12 5.75
CA GLN A 74 -4.26 -0.62 5.29
C GLN A 74 -4.73 0.12 4.04
N ASN A 75 -4.59 1.43 4.03
CA ASN A 75 -4.94 2.23 2.85
C ASN A 75 -4.07 1.87 1.65
N MET A 76 -2.79 1.63 1.86
CA MET A 76 -1.90 1.18 0.77
C MET A 76 -2.36 -0.14 0.18
N MET A 77 -2.79 -1.08 1.03
CA MET A 77 -3.30 -2.37 0.57
C MET A 77 -4.61 -2.21 -0.18
N ASP A 78 -5.48 -1.32 0.28
CA ASP A 78 -6.75 -1.04 -0.40
C ASP A 78 -6.53 -0.46 -1.79
N VAL A 79 -5.61 0.49 -1.91
CA VAL A 79 -5.23 1.07 -3.21
C VAL A 79 -4.62 0.01 -4.13
N ALA A 80 -3.77 -0.86 -3.58
CA ALA A 80 -3.17 -1.94 -4.34
C ALA A 80 -4.23 -2.90 -4.89
N LYS A 81 -5.25 -3.23 -4.10
CA LYS A 81 -6.34 -4.10 -4.57
C LYS A 81 -7.14 -3.44 -5.69
N GLN A 82 -7.35 -2.14 -5.63
CA GLN A 82 -8.00 -1.40 -6.71
C GLN A 82 -7.20 -1.51 -8.01
N TYR A 83 -5.89 -1.35 -7.90
CA TYR A 83 -4.99 -1.46 -9.04
C TYR A 83 -4.98 -2.88 -9.61
N GLU A 84 -4.89 -3.90 -8.74
CA GLU A 84 -4.95 -5.30 -9.16
C GLU A 84 -6.25 -5.60 -9.91
N ALA A 85 -7.38 -5.14 -9.40
CA ALA A 85 -8.67 -5.37 -10.04
C ALA A 85 -8.73 -4.76 -11.43
N LEU A 86 -8.18 -3.57 -11.59
CA LEU A 86 -8.12 -2.88 -12.88
C LEU A 86 -7.22 -3.64 -13.87
N ILE A 87 -6.03 -4.03 -13.42
CA ILE A 87 -5.05 -4.73 -14.25
C ILE A 87 -5.58 -6.08 -14.71
N LEU A 88 -6.16 -6.84 -13.80
CA LEU A 88 -6.65 -8.18 -14.12
C LEU A 88 -7.87 -8.14 -15.03
N GLY A 89 -8.69 -7.12 -14.93
CA GLY A 89 -9.89 -6.97 -15.74
C GLY A 89 -10.97 -7.99 -15.47
N GLN A 90 -10.67 -9.06 -14.75
CA GLN A 90 -11.61 -10.14 -14.48
C GLN A 90 -12.72 -9.74 -13.53
N ASN A 91 -12.43 -8.77 -12.68
CA ASN A 91 -13.41 -8.24 -11.72
C ASN A 91 -14.04 -6.97 -12.21
N ARG A 92 -13.95 -6.73 -13.51
CA ARG A 92 -14.44 -5.48 -14.09
C ARG A 92 -15.89 -5.20 -13.70
N ALA A 93 -16.73 -6.20 -13.83
CA ALA A 93 -18.15 -6.02 -13.52
C ALA A 93 -18.37 -5.67 -12.06
N ALA A 94 -17.72 -6.40 -11.14
CA ALA A 94 -17.82 -6.14 -9.71
C ALA A 94 -17.20 -4.80 -9.35
N TYR A 95 -16.05 -4.49 -9.95
CA TYR A 95 -15.33 -3.26 -9.69
C TYR A 95 -16.08 -2.04 -10.21
N GLN A 96 -16.58 -2.14 -11.43
CA GLN A 96 -17.30 -1.03 -12.07
C GLN A 96 -18.72 -0.87 -11.54
N GLY A 97 -19.29 -1.92 -10.98
CA GLY A 97 -20.61 -1.87 -10.39
C GLY A 97 -20.65 -1.11 -9.07
N VAL A 98 -19.51 -0.72 -8.61
CA VAL A 98 -19.37 0.00 -7.35
C VAL A 98 -19.92 1.42 -7.46
#